data_3b8b4038b3b95e265930104b1a3180e2
#
_entry.id   3b8b4038b3b95e265930104b1a3180e2
#
_cell.length_a   1.000
_cell.length_b   1.000
_cell.length_c   1.000
_cell.angle_alpha   90.00
_cell.angle_beta   90.00
_cell.angle_gamma   90.00
#
_symmetry.space_group_name_H-M   'P 1'
#
loop_
_entity.id
_entity.type
_entity.pdbx_description
1 polymer ?
#
loop_
_entity_poly.entity_id
_entity_poly.type
_entity_poly.pdbx_seq_one_letter_code
_entity_poly.pdbx_strand_id
1 'polypeptide(L)'
;RPHVHRKDRKAKMAALTSPVSVQDMQAEIDALPPECLHARQENGDWDVYVADALQIPNILIEIGRLREYTFRQVGEGSGNACDLDTYDNHYKHLFLWDRTHRKIAGAYRMGETDKIIARYGVKGLYNGEYFSFTPAALKVLDRSLEMGRAFIVPEYQKRPLALGFIWEGIGQFMARNHHYRYLFGTVSISRDYT
;
A
#
# COMPACT_ATOMS: atom_id res chain seq x y z
N ARG A 1 29.11 25.73 -17.07
CA ARG A 1 28.60 24.34 -16.84
C ARG A 1 27.58 24.05 -17.93
N PRO A 2 27.72 22.99 -18.75
CA PRO A 2 26.78 22.69 -19.82
C PRO A 2 25.49 22.16 -19.22
N HIS A 3 24.38 22.78 -19.58
CA HIS A 3 23.03 22.23 -19.36
C HIS A 3 22.88 20.96 -20.23
N VAL A 4 22.92 19.81 -19.57
CA VAL A 4 22.56 18.55 -20.23
C VAL A 4 21.04 18.55 -20.41
N HIS A 5 20.58 18.85 -21.62
CA HIS A 5 19.22 18.56 -22.03
C HIS A 5 18.99 17.04 -21.96
N ARG A 6 18.42 16.58 -20.87
CA ARG A 6 17.88 15.22 -20.77
C ARG A 6 16.67 15.16 -21.71
N LYS A 7 16.88 14.61 -22.93
CA LYS A 7 15.76 14.28 -23.82
C LYS A 7 14.82 13.38 -23.02
N ASP A 8 13.62 13.87 -22.75
CA ASP A 8 12.52 13.09 -22.21
C ASP A 8 12.19 11.94 -23.18
N ARG A 9 12.86 10.81 -23.00
CA ARG A 9 12.33 9.54 -23.51
C ARG A 9 11.08 9.27 -22.65
N LYS A 10 9.91 9.62 -23.13
CA LYS A 10 8.65 9.00 -22.67
C LYS A 10 8.82 7.50 -22.91
N ALA A 11 9.25 6.77 -21.87
CA ALA A 11 9.25 5.33 -21.91
C ALA A 11 7.80 4.91 -22.21
N LYS A 12 7.63 4.07 -23.24
CA LYS A 12 6.30 3.59 -23.64
C LYS A 12 5.74 2.80 -22.46
N MET A 13 4.70 3.32 -21.80
CA MET A 13 4.05 2.64 -20.67
C MET A 13 3.47 1.31 -21.18
N ALA A 14 3.71 0.22 -20.44
CA ALA A 14 3.09 -1.06 -20.70
C ALA A 14 1.57 -0.95 -20.52
N ALA A 15 0.81 -1.74 -21.25
CA ALA A 15 -0.62 -1.89 -20.97
C ALA A 15 -0.79 -2.47 -19.56
N LEU A 16 -1.81 -1.99 -18.84
CA LEU A 16 -2.12 -2.56 -17.52
C LEU A 16 -2.53 -4.04 -17.67
N THR A 17 -2.20 -4.84 -16.68
CA THR A 17 -2.73 -6.21 -16.57
C THR A 17 -4.26 -6.19 -16.58
N SER A 18 -4.88 -7.28 -17.04
CA SER A 18 -6.33 -7.43 -16.95
C SER A 18 -6.79 -7.38 -15.48
N PRO A 19 -7.97 -6.81 -15.20
CA PRO A 19 -8.55 -6.86 -13.87
C PRO A 19 -8.71 -8.30 -13.39
N VAL A 20 -8.47 -8.53 -12.11
CA VAL A 20 -8.75 -9.82 -11.47
C VAL A 20 -10.26 -10.04 -11.39
N SER A 21 -10.70 -11.28 -11.51
CA SER A 21 -12.12 -11.60 -11.43
C SER A 21 -12.69 -11.29 -10.04
N VAL A 22 -13.92 -10.80 -10.02
CA VAL A 22 -14.63 -10.51 -8.75
C VAL A 22 -14.79 -11.78 -7.93
N GLN A 23 -14.99 -12.92 -8.58
CA GLN A 23 -15.14 -14.23 -7.93
C GLN A 23 -13.88 -14.65 -7.19
N ASP A 24 -12.71 -14.50 -7.81
CA ASP A 24 -11.43 -14.85 -7.19
C ASP A 24 -11.13 -13.95 -6.00
N MET A 25 -11.34 -12.65 -6.13
CA MET A 25 -11.18 -11.71 -5.01
C MET A 25 -12.16 -12.01 -3.86
N GLN A 26 -13.43 -12.29 -4.17
CA GLN A 26 -14.42 -12.62 -3.14
C GLN A 26 -14.07 -13.92 -2.43
N ALA A 27 -13.60 -14.93 -3.15
CA ALA A 27 -13.16 -16.19 -2.54
C ALA A 27 -12.01 -16.00 -1.56
N GLU A 28 -11.05 -15.10 -1.87
CA GLU A 28 -9.98 -14.74 -0.94
C GLU A 28 -10.52 -14.00 0.29
N ILE A 29 -11.43 -13.03 0.11
CA ILE A 29 -12.09 -12.33 1.24
C ILE A 29 -12.79 -13.32 2.17
N ASP A 30 -13.54 -14.25 1.60
CA ASP A 30 -14.32 -15.24 2.37
C ASP A 30 -13.40 -16.24 3.10
N ALA A 31 -12.19 -16.47 2.60
CA ALA A 31 -11.18 -17.34 3.19
C ALA A 31 -10.30 -16.64 4.25
N LEU A 32 -10.35 -15.29 4.33
CA LEU A 32 -9.53 -14.56 5.31
C LEU A 32 -9.96 -14.89 6.74
N PRO A 33 -9.02 -15.14 7.65
CA PRO A 33 -9.29 -15.25 9.08
C PRO A 33 -9.98 -13.99 9.62
N PRO A 34 -10.88 -14.10 10.61
CA PRO A 34 -11.59 -12.94 11.18
C PRO A 34 -10.67 -11.81 11.70
N GLU A 35 -9.48 -12.16 12.17
CA GLU A 35 -8.49 -11.19 12.65
C GLU A 35 -7.95 -10.27 11.55
N CYS A 36 -8.06 -10.64 10.28
CA CYS A 36 -7.70 -9.80 9.15
C CYS A 36 -8.67 -8.63 8.95
N LEU A 37 -9.90 -8.71 9.46
CA LEU A 37 -10.86 -7.61 9.43
C LEU A 37 -10.54 -6.62 10.57
N HIS A 38 -10.15 -5.40 10.20
CA HIS A 38 -9.75 -4.36 11.14
C HIS A 38 -10.80 -3.27 11.35
N ALA A 39 -11.60 -2.97 10.34
CA ALA A 39 -12.73 -2.06 10.47
C ALA A 39 -13.88 -2.52 9.57
N ARG A 40 -15.10 -2.33 10.03
CA ARG A 40 -16.34 -2.58 9.29
C ARG A 40 -17.31 -1.44 9.46
N GLN A 41 -17.81 -0.90 8.38
CA GLN A 41 -18.86 0.09 8.41
C GLN A 41 -20.20 -0.60 8.68
N GLU A 42 -20.79 -0.36 9.86
CA GLU A 42 -22.03 -1.05 10.29
C GLU A 42 -23.22 -0.76 9.36
N ASN A 43 -23.43 0.52 9.03
CA ASN A 43 -24.54 0.96 8.15
C ASN A 43 -24.03 1.41 6.77
N GLY A 44 -23.04 0.69 6.22
CA GLY A 44 -22.43 1.04 4.94
C GLY A 44 -21.76 -0.15 4.29
N ASP A 45 -20.98 0.12 3.26
CA ASP A 45 -20.52 -0.90 2.34
C ASP A 45 -19.04 -1.27 2.53
N TRP A 46 -18.34 -0.71 3.53
CA TRP A 46 -16.90 -0.71 3.55
C TRP A 46 -16.34 -1.57 4.67
N ASP A 47 -15.37 -2.40 4.30
CA ASP A 47 -14.52 -3.17 5.21
C ASP A 47 -13.06 -2.82 4.97
N VAL A 48 -12.27 -2.79 6.04
CA VAL A 48 -10.81 -2.68 5.96
C VAL A 48 -10.18 -3.98 6.43
N TYR A 49 -9.41 -4.57 5.55
CA TYR A 49 -8.64 -5.78 5.83
C TYR A 49 -7.15 -5.46 5.90
N VAL A 50 -6.43 -6.25 6.72
CA VAL A 50 -4.96 -6.32 6.70
C VAL A 50 -4.57 -7.78 6.55
N ALA A 51 -3.82 -8.09 5.51
CA ALA A 51 -3.45 -9.46 5.18
C ALA A 51 -2.01 -9.55 4.67
N ASP A 52 -1.43 -10.74 4.76
CA ASP A 52 -0.16 -11.07 4.15
C ASP A 52 -0.34 -11.43 2.66
N ALA A 53 0.70 -11.23 1.85
CA ALA A 53 0.68 -11.50 0.42
C ALA A 53 0.18 -12.92 0.06
N LEU A 54 0.56 -13.92 0.86
CA LEU A 54 0.17 -15.33 0.63
C LEU A 54 -1.31 -15.60 0.90
N GLN A 55 -1.99 -14.76 1.69
CA GLN A 55 -3.40 -14.90 1.98
C GLN A 55 -4.30 -14.31 0.88
N ILE A 56 -3.73 -13.40 0.07
CA ILE A 56 -4.48 -12.59 -0.90
C ILE A 56 -3.78 -12.52 -2.26
N PRO A 57 -3.32 -13.61 -2.87
CA PRO A 57 -2.52 -13.56 -4.09
C PRO A 57 -3.24 -12.86 -5.26
N ASN A 58 -4.53 -13.07 -5.45
CA ASN A 58 -5.32 -12.41 -6.50
C ASN A 58 -5.62 -10.95 -6.14
N ILE A 59 -6.03 -10.67 -4.92
CA ILE A 59 -6.24 -9.31 -4.42
C ILE A 59 -4.95 -8.50 -4.51
N LEU A 60 -3.78 -9.08 -4.22
CA LEU A 60 -2.50 -8.41 -4.34
C LEU A 60 -2.18 -8.01 -5.80
N ILE A 61 -2.48 -8.87 -6.78
CA ILE A 61 -2.35 -8.52 -8.20
C ILE A 61 -3.27 -7.34 -8.54
N GLU A 62 -4.52 -7.36 -8.06
CA GLU A 62 -5.45 -6.26 -8.31
C GLU A 62 -5.01 -4.97 -7.60
N ILE A 63 -4.49 -5.04 -6.37
CA ILE A 63 -3.86 -3.90 -5.68
C ILE A 63 -2.74 -3.32 -6.54
N GLY A 64 -1.83 -4.14 -7.05
CA GLY A 64 -0.73 -3.69 -7.89
C GLY A 64 -1.21 -3.04 -9.20
N ARG A 65 -2.24 -3.60 -9.84
CA ARG A 65 -2.87 -3.04 -11.04
C ARG A 65 -3.51 -1.68 -10.77
N LEU A 66 -4.31 -1.56 -9.71
CA LEU A 66 -5.01 -0.34 -9.33
C LEU A 66 -4.03 0.75 -8.83
N ARG A 67 -2.95 0.35 -8.17
CA ARG A 67 -1.87 1.22 -7.74
C ARG A 67 -1.17 1.85 -8.94
N GLU A 68 -0.78 1.05 -9.93
CA GLU A 68 -0.21 1.56 -11.18
C GLU A 68 -1.20 2.46 -11.92
N TYR A 69 -2.47 2.04 -12.07
CA TYR A 69 -3.52 2.84 -12.67
C TYR A 69 -3.64 4.22 -12.01
N THR A 70 -3.72 4.24 -10.67
CA THR A 70 -3.91 5.47 -9.90
C THR A 70 -2.69 6.38 -9.98
N PHE A 71 -1.48 5.84 -9.83
CA PHE A 71 -0.25 6.63 -9.88
C PHE A 71 0.03 7.19 -11.27
N ARG A 72 -0.38 6.52 -12.35
CA ARG A 72 -0.31 7.07 -13.70
C ARG A 72 -1.11 8.37 -13.85
N GLN A 73 -2.24 8.51 -13.16
CA GLN A 73 -3.07 9.72 -13.24
C GLN A 73 -2.34 10.99 -12.73
N VAL A 74 -1.40 10.80 -11.82
CA VAL A 74 -0.61 11.89 -11.22
C VAL A 74 0.85 11.90 -11.71
N GLY A 75 1.18 11.11 -12.75
CA GLY A 75 2.52 11.08 -13.32
C GLY A 75 3.56 10.33 -12.50
N GLU A 76 3.14 9.56 -11.49
CA GLU A 76 4.00 8.77 -10.58
C GLU A 76 3.96 7.26 -10.86
N GLY A 77 3.30 6.83 -11.94
CA GLY A 77 3.27 5.42 -12.35
C GLY A 77 4.66 4.89 -12.68
N SER A 78 4.88 3.62 -12.37
CA SER A 78 6.13 2.91 -12.68
C SER A 78 6.35 2.69 -14.17
N GLY A 79 5.28 2.75 -14.97
CA GLY A 79 5.26 2.40 -16.40
C GLY A 79 5.12 0.90 -16.67
N ASN A 80 5.12 0.06 -15.64
CA ASN A 80 4.91 -1.38 -15.73
C ASN A 80 3.43 -1.72 -15.89
N ALA A 81 3.13 -2.95 -16.29
CA ALA A 81 1.74 -3.43 -16.38
C ALA A 81 1.05 -3.56 -15.02
N CYS A 82 1.82 -3.70 -13.94
CA CYS A 82 1.40 -3.85 -12.56
C CYS A 82 2.50 -3.31 -11.65
N ASP A 83 2.16 -2.51 -10.63
CA ASP A 83 3.11 -1.99 -9.66
C ASP A 83 3.21 -2.95 -8.47
N LEU A 84 3.98 -4.02 -8.64
CA LEU A 84 4.40 -4.91 -7.56
C LEU A 84 5.92 -5.00 -7.56
N ASP A 85 6.49 -5.05 -6.37
CA ASP A 85 7.92 -5.20 -6.15
C ASP A 85 8.23 -6.31 -5.11
N THR A 86 9.50 -6.56 -4.83
CA THR A 86 9.92 -7.61 -3.90
C THR A 86 9.46 -7.35 -2.46
N TYR A 87 9.24 -6.11 -2.08
CA TYR A 87 8.76 -5.73 -0.75
C TYR A 87 7.30 -6.17 -0.53
N ASP A 88 6.49 -6.23 -1.59
CA ASP A 88 5.10 -6.69 -1.48
C ASP A 88 4.98 -8.11 -0.91
N ASN A 89 6.03 -8.94 -1.04
CA ASN A 89 6.03 -10.32 -0.54
C ASN A 89 6.12 -10.44 0.99
N HIS A 90 6.66 -9.43 1.68
CA HIS A 90 6.90 -9.51 3.13
C HIS A 90 6.35 -8.32 3.91
N TYR A 91 5.68 -7.41 3.23
CA TYR A 91 4.86 -6.37 3.85
C TYR A 91 3.43 -6.86 3.99
N LYS A 92 2.72 -6.28 4.94
CA LYS A 92 1.27 -6.42 5.02
C LYS A 92 0.59 -5.47 4.06
N HIS A 93 -0.58 -5.90 3.58
CA HIS A 93 -1.43 -5.12 2.70
C HIS A 93 -2.69 -4.74 3.46
N LEU A 94 -2.85 -3.45 3.74
CA LEU A 94 -4.09 -2.89 4.22
C LEU A 94 -4.90 -2.43 3.01
N PHE A 95 -6.14 -2.88 2.88
CA PHE A 95 -6.99 -2.47 1.78
C PHE A 95 -8.44 -2.24 2.19
N LEU A 96 -9.05 -1.26 1.51
CA LEU A 96 -10.45 -0.90 1.66
C LEU A 96 -11.27 -1.66 0.62
N TRP A 97 -12.17 -2.51 1.09
CA TRP A 97 -13.06 -3.32 0.29
C TRP A 97 -14.47 -2.74 0.26
N ASP A 98 -15.00 -2.49 -0.94
CA ASP A 98 -16.40 -2.13 -1.17
C ASP A 98 -17.21 -3.42 -1.33
N ARG A 99 -18.00 -3.76 -0.31
CA ARG A 99 -18.82 -4.99 -0.27
C ARG A 99 -19.91 -5.01 -1.33
N THR A 100 -20.52 -3.86 -1.60
CA THR A 100 -21.63 -3.74 -2.57
C THR A 100 -21.13 -3.94 -3.99
N HIS A 101 -20.02 -3.26 -4.36
CA HIS A 101 -19.47 -3.36 -5.70
C HIS A 101 -18.44 -4.48 -5.84
N ARG A 102 -18.04 -5.12 -4.74
CA ARG A 102 -16.99 -6.13 -4.65
C ARG A 102 -15.70 -5.68 -5.35
N LYS A 103 -15.20 -4.52 -4.90
CA LYS A 103 -14.02 -3.83 -5.47
C LYS A 103 -13.10 -3.31 -4.38
N ILE A 104 -11.84 -3.18 -4.72
CA ILE A 104 -10.86 -2.49 -3.90
C ILE A 104 -11.01 -0.98 -4.15
N ALA A 105 -11.26 -0.21 -3.10
CA ALA A 105 -11.39 1.24 -3.17
C ALA A 105 -10.08 1.98 -2.92
N GLY A 106 -9.14 1.35 -2.22
CA GLY A 106 -7.82 1.90 -1.93
C GLY A 106 -6.99 0.93 -1.11
N ALA A 107 -5.70 1.20 -0.98
CA ALA A 107 -4.81 0.36 -0.19
C ALA A 107 -3.58 1.13 0.32
N TYR A 108 -2.93 0.54 1.34
CA TYR A 108 -1.61 0.88 1.84
C TYR A 108 -0.74 -0.38 1.91
N ARG A 109 0.55 -0.23 1.63
CA ARG A 109 1.56 -1.21 1.98
C ARG A 109 2.15 -0.85 3.35
N MET A 110 2.18 -1.80 4.29
CA MET A 110 2.52 -1.59 5.68
C MET A 110 3.57 -2.60 6.14
N GLY A 111 4.77 -2.11 6.51
CA GLY A 111 5.89 -2.93 6.98
C GLY A 111 5.99 -2.93 8.49
N GLU A 112 5.95 -4.10 9.11
CA GLU A 112 6.26 -4.31 10.52
C GLU A 112 7.78 -4.30 10.70
N THR A 113 8.35 -3.14 11.03
CA THR A 113 9.80 -2.88 10.90
C THR A 113 10.67 -3.78 11.77
N ASP A 114 10.24 -4.09 12.98
CA ASP A 114 10.90 -5.02 13.89
C ASP A 114 11.05 -6.41 13.25
N LYS A 115 9.96 -6.95 12.69
CA LYS A 115 9.93 -8.27 12.05
C LYS A 115 10.74 -8.28 10.76
N ILE A 116 10.63 -7.23 9.95
CA ILE A 116 11.37 -7.11 8.70
C ILE A 116 12.86 -7.00 8.96
N ILE A 117 13.28 -6.14 9.91
CA ILE A 117 14.70 -5.98 10.26
C ILE A 117 15.27 -7.27 10.85
N ALA A 118 14.52 -7.96 11.72
CA ALA A 118 14.96 -9.23 12.30
C ALA A 118 15.20 -10.32 11.23
N ARG A 119 14.39 -10.34 10.16
CA ARG A 119 14.46 -11.38 9.13
C ARG A 119 15.37 -11.04 7.96
N TYR A 120 15.35 -9.77 7.52
CA TYR A 120 15.99 -9.33 6.27
C TYR A 120 17.06 -8.24 6.48
N GLY A 121 17.26 -7.79 7.73
CA GLY A 121 18.06 -6.62 8.04
C GLY A 121 17.37 -5.31 7.61
N VAL A 122 18.09 -4.20 7.81
CA VAL A 122 17.57 -2.85 7.46
C VAL A 122 17.22 -2.71 5.97
N LYS A 123 17.95 -3.40 5.08
CA LYS A 123 17.68 -3.43 3.64
C LYS A 123 16.39 -4.15 3.25
N GLY A 124 15.76 -4.86 4.17
CA GLY A 124 14.43 -5.40 4.01
C GLY A 124 13.33 -4.32 4.06
N LEU A 125 13.64 -3.13 4.56
CA LEU A 125 12.77 -1.96 4.51
C LEU A 125 12.93 -1.22 3.19
N TYR A 126 11.84 -0.73 2.61
CA TYR A 126 11.86 0.08 1.40
C TYR A 126 12.74 1.33 1.58
N ASN A 127 12.57 2.05 2.70
CA ASN A 127 13.41 3.19 3.01
C ASN A 127 14.87 2.79 3.33
N GLY A 128 15.11 1.56 3.75
CA GLY A 128 16.45 1.03 4.01
C GLY A 128 17.32 0.87 2.76
N GLU A 129 16.70 0.89 1.56
CA GLU A 129 17.41 0.91 0.28
C GLU A 129 18.02 2.29 -0.02
N TYR A 130 17.34 3.36 0.42
CA TYR A 130 17.68 4.75 0.08
C TYR A 130 18.36 5.50 1.22
N PHE A 131 18.17 5.07 2.47
CA PHE A 131 18.64 5.77 3.66
C PHE A 131 19.45 4.87 4.58
N SER A 132 20.48 5.45 5.19
CA SER A 132 21.17 4.84 6.32
C SER A 132 20.61 5.37 7.63
N PHE A 133 20.27 4.48 8.55
CA PHE A 133 19.68 4.84 9.83
C PHE A 133 20.75 4.92 10.91
N THR A 134 20.71 5.97 11.74
CA THR A 134 21.53 6.08 12.94
C THR A 134 21.11 5.05 14.01
N PRO A 135 21.97 4.70 14.96
CA PRO A 135 21.57 3.82 16.09
C PRO A 135 20.36 4.33 16.87
N ALA A 136 20.19 5.64 16.98
CA ALA A 136 19.02 6.24 17.61
C ALA A 136 17.75 6.02 16.79
N ALA A 137 17.82 6.17 15.46
CA ALA A 137 16.70 5.89 14.57
C ALA A 137 16.30 4.40 14.59
N LEU A 138 17.27 3.48 14.61
CA LEU A 138 16.98 2.04 14.68
C LEU A 138 16.16 1.66 15.94
N LYS A 139 16.39 2.33 17.08
CA LYS A 139 15.56 2.12 18.29
C LYS A 139 14.10 2.57 18.09
N VAL A 140 13.86 3.59 17.28
CA VAL A 140 12.50 4.04 16.94
C VAL A 140 11.88 3.07 15.93
N LEU A 141 12.66 2.60 14.97
CA LEU A 141 12.18 1.63 13.97
C LEU A 141 11.69 0.33 14.60
N ASP A 142 12.31 -0.14 15.67
CA ASP A 142 11.86 -1.33 16.43
C ASP A 142 10.39 -1.26 16.87
N ARG A 143 9.80 -0.06 16.91
CA ARG A 143 8.42 0.19 17.32
C ARG A 143 7.61 0.93 16.26
N SER A 144 7.96 0.77 15.01
CA SER A 144 7.39 1.53 13.91
C SER A 144 6.70 0.65 12.88
N LEU A 145 5.80 1.27 12.12
CA LEU A 145 5.30 0.73 10.86
C LEU A 145 5.80 1.61 9.71
N GLU A 146 6.39 0.99 8.72
CA GLU A 146 6.75 1.66 7.48
C GLU A 146 5.54 1.67 6.54
N MET A 147 5.04 2.87 6.24
CA MET A 147 3.86 3.09 5.41
C MET A 147 4.28 3.53 4.01
N GLY A 148 3.69 2.91 2.99
CA GLY A 148 4.00 3.28 1.62
C GLY A 148 2.93 2.83 0.62
N ARG A 149 3.14 3.21 -0.63
CA ARG A 149 2.25 2.82 -1.74
C ARG A 149 0.77 3.10 -1.47
N ALA A 150 0.50 4.24 -0.81
CA ALA A 150 -0.86 4.67 -0.48
C ALA A 150 -1.61 5.14 -1.72
N PHE A 151 -2.81 4.64 -1.94
CA PHE A 151 -3.68 5.15 -2.98
C PHE A 151 -5.16 4.96 -2.63
N ILE A 152 -5.99 5.86 -3.19
CA ILE A 152 -7.44 5.70 -3.33
C ILE A 152 -7.71 5.71 -4.82
N VAL A 153 -8.43 4.71 -5.31
CA VAL A 153 -8.82 4.60 -6.72
C VAL A 153 -9.61 5.85 -7.13
N PRO A 154 -9.39 6.45 -8.32
CA PRO A 154 -9.99 7.72 -8.71
C PRO A 154 -11.49 7.84 -8.50
N GLU A 155 -12.24 6.75 -8.73
CA GLU A 155 -13.69 6.69 -8.55
C GLU A 155 -14.14 6.88 -7.09
N TYR A 156 -13.24 6.59 -6.13
CA TYR A 156 -13.49 6.72 -4.70
C TYR A 156 -12.88 7.98 -4.07
N GLN A 157 -12.03 8.72 -4.77
CA GLN A 157 -11.36 9.91 -4.22
C GLN A 157 -12.34 11.03 -3.83
N LYS A 158 -13.51 11.09 -4.48
CA LYS A 158 -14.57 12.07 -4.14
C LYS A 158 -15.48 11.62 -2.99
N ARG A 159 -15.23 10.44 -2.40
CA ARG A 159 -15.96 9.94 -1.24
C ARG A 159 -15.16 10.25 0.04
N PRO A 160 -15.55 11.26 0.84
CA PRO A 160 -14.73 11.73 1.97
C PRO A 160 -14.41 10.63 3.01
N LEU A 161 -15.30 9.64 3.13
CA LEU A 161 -15.15 8.56 4.10
C LEU A 161 -14.10 7.52 3.69
N ALA A 162 -13.71 7.42 2.41
CA ALA A 162 -12.77 6.39 1.95
C ALA A 162 -11.42 6.47 2.67
N LEU A 163 -10.84 7.67 2.70
CA LEU A 163 -9.57 7.89 3.40
C LEU A 163 -9.73 7.72 4.91
N GLY A 164 -10.82 8.21 5.48
CA GLY A 164 -11.12 8.07 6.92
C GLY A 164 -11.18 6.62 7.36
N PHE A 165 -11.83 5.74 6.57
CA PHE A 165 -11.92 4.32 6.85
C PHE A 165 -10.56 3.60 6.76
N ILE A 166 -9.73 3.95 5.80
CA ILE A 166 -8.35 3.44 5.73
C ILE A 166 -7.59 3.81 7.02
N TRP A 167 -7.68 5.06 7.47
CA TRP A 167 -7.04 5.50 8.71
C TRP A 167 -7.61 4.82 9.95
N GLU A 168 -8.91 4.54 9.99
CA GLU A 168 -9.52 3.73 11.04
C GLU A 168 -8.91 2.32 11.08
N GLY A 169 -8.75 1.67 9.92
CA GLY A 169 -8.09 0.37 9.83
C GLY A 169 -6.64 0.39 10.35
N ILE A 170 -5.86 1.43 10.02
CA ILE A 170 -4.51 1.63 10.55
C ILE A 170 -4.56 1.78 12.07
N GLY A 171 -5.47 2.60 12.60
CA GLY A 171 -5.68 2.79 14.03
C GLY A 171 -6.02 1.49 14.76
N GLN A 172 -6.93 0.69 14.20
CA GLN A 172 -7.30 -0.62 14.75
C GLN A 172 -6.15 -1.62 14.70
N PHE A 173 -5.33 -1.61 13.64
CA PHE A 173 -4.13 -2.43 13.58
C PHE A 173 -3.15 -2.06 14.71
N MET A 174 -2.87 -0.78 14.91
CA MET A 174 -2.01 -0.31 15.99
C MET A 174 -2.60 -0.60 17.37
N ALA A 175 -3.92 -0.47 17.54
CA ALA A 175 -4.61 -0.77 18.79
C ALA A 175 -4.53 -2.27 19.15
N ARG A 176 -4.45 -3.17 18.17
CA ARG A 176 -4.24 -4.60 18.40
C ARG A 176 -2.76 -4.96 18.59
N ASN A 177 -1.84 -4.11 18.12
CA ASN A 177 -0.39 -4.30 18.16
C ASN A 177 0.27 -3.14 18.94
N HIS A 178 0.04 -3.07 20.25
CA HIS A 178 0.37 -1.94 21.11
C HIS A 178 1.85 -1.56 21.17
N HIS A 179 2.77 -2.40 20.70
CA HIS A 179 4.19 -2.07 20.68
C HIS A 179 4.54 -1.09 19.54
N TYR A 180 3.75 -1.04 18.43
CA TYR A 180 3.93 -0.02 17.41
C TYR A 180 3.44 1.33 17.88
N ARG A 181 4.31 2.34 17.81
CA ARG A 181 4.06 3.70 18.30
C ARG A 181 4.25 4.77 17.24
N TYR A 182 4.92 4.42 16.15
CA TYR A 182 5.30 5.37 15.13
C TYR A 182 4.88 4.86 13.76
N LEU A 183 4.47 5.79 12.91
CA LEU A 183 4.27 5.59 11.48
C LEU A 183 5.30 6.45 10.76
N PHE A 184 5.95 5.90 9.77
CA PHE A 184 6.84 6.66 8.90
C PHE A 184 6.76 6.15 7.48
N GLY A 185 7.18 6.98 6.53
CA GLY A 185 7.20 6.63 5.12
C GLY A 185 7.66 7.80 4.27
N THR A 186 7.91 7.53 2.99
CA THR A 186 8.23 8.55 2.01
C THR A 186 6.97 9.23 1.49
N VAL A 187 7.05 10.53 1.30
CA VAL A 187 6.01 11.34 0.65
C VAL A 187 6.57 11.90 -0.64
N SER A 188 5.84 11.74 -1.74
CA SER A 188 6.18 12.37 -3.00
C SER A 188 5.88 13.87 -2.92
N ILE A 189 6.86 14.68 -3.32
CA ILE A 189 6.68 16.14 -3.45
C ILE A 189 6.55 16.44 -4.94
N SER A 190 5.42 17.02 -5.35
CA SER A 190 5.21 17.44 -6.73
C SER A 190 6.26 18.47 -7.15
N ARG A 191 6.75 18.36 -8.40
CA ARG A 191 7.62 19.37 -9.02
C ARG A 191 6.96 20.75 -9.17
N ASP A 192 5.63 20.78 -9.11
CA ASP A 192 4.82 22.00 -9.25
C ASP A 192 4.59 22.70 -7.91
N TYR A 193 5.18 22.19 -6.83
CA TYR A 193 5.21 22.86 -5.53
C TYR A 193 6.27 23.98 -5.58
N THR A 194 5.81 25.19 -5.79
CA THR A 194 6.63 26.43 -5.71
C THR A 194 6.31 27.21 -4.45
#